data_74dd4bf071314c13a608b9f7b03383b6
#
_entry.id   74dd4bf071314c13a608b9f7b03383b6
#
_cell.length_a   1.000
_cell.length_b   1.000
_cell.length_c   1.000
_cell.angle_alpha   90.00
_cell.angle_beta   90.00
_cell.angle_gamma   90.00
#
_symmetry.space_group_name_H-M   'P 1'
#
loop_
_entity.id
_entity.type
_entity.pdbx_description
1 polymer ?
#
loop_
_entity_poly.entity_id
_entity_poly.type
_entity_poly.pdbx_seq_one_letter_code
_entity_poly.pdbx_strand_id
1 'polypeptide(L)'
;MRDVLAELKALRLYGMADAWAELVSTSELGCQSSGWLLEHLLEAEHTDRHLRSIRYQLQAARFPVHRDLAGFDFEQSKVERALIQELATLDFTAQAHNVVFIGGTGTGKSHLATALGVSGITQHGKRVRFYSTVDLVNLLEQEKAAGKAGKLAFSLLRMDLVILDELGYLPGQSHLHVITPSSSARNSSIVAASMRLDLMLALRVVLSRSRFITMWRTMAKLLAA
;
A
#
# COMPACT_ATOMS: atom_id res chain seq x y z
N MET A 1 1.32 47.20 -6.56
CA MET A 1 1.19 46.01 -7.38
C MET A 1 1.13 44.81 -6.42
N ARG A 2 0.13 43.93 -6.52
CA ARG A 2 0.06 42.77 -5.63
C ARG A 2 1.23 41.84 -5.90
N ASP A 3 1.84 41.30 -4.86
CA ASP A 3 2.88 40.27 -4.98
C ASP A 3 2.21 38.94 -5.30
N VAL A 4 2.18 38.57 -6.59
CA VAL A 4 1.54 37.33 -7.09
C VAL A 4 2.15 36.11 -6.40
N LEU A 5 3.46 36.10 -6.17
CA LEU A 5 4.15 34.96 -5.55
C LEU A 5 3.70 34.78 -4.09
N ALA A 6 3.57 35.86 -3.33
CA ALA A 6 3.09 35.82 -1.96
C ALA A 6 1.63 35.35 -1.88
N GLU A 7 0.77 35.82 -2.80
CA GLU A 7 -0.64 35.41 -2.87
C GLU A 7 -0.79 33.91 -3.22
N LEU A 8 -0.04 33.41 -4.21
CA LEU A 8 -0.05 31.98 -4.56
C LEU A 8 0.37 31.09 -3.37
N LYS A 9 1.41 31.48 -2.63
CA LYS A 9 1.85 30.78 -1.42
C LYS A 9 0.79 30.86 -0.30
N ALA A 10 0.14 31.99 -0.11
CA ALA A 10 -0.93 32.15 0.87
C ALA A 10 -2.13 31.21 0.55
N LEU A 11 -2.44 31.02 -0.73
CA LEU A 11 -3.46 30.10 -1.22
C LEU A 11 -3.00 28.62 -1.25
N ARG A 12 -1.77 28.33 -0.84
CA ARG A 12 -1.13 26.99 -0.86
C ARG A 12 -1.01 26.40 -2.27
N LEU A 13 -0.87 27.23 -3.28
CA LEU A 13 -0.65 26.88 -4.68
C LEU A 13 0.87 26.87 -4.95
N TYR A 14 1.57 25.93 -4.32
CA TYR A 14 3.05 25.91 -4.34
C TYR A 14 3.63 25.60 -5.71
N GLY A 15 3.03 24.66 -6.45
CA GLY A 15 3.45 24.35 -7.82
C GLY A 15 3.32 25.54 -8.76
N MET A 16 2.20 26.27 -8.67
CA MET A 16 2.02 27.54 -9.41
C MET A 16 3.04 28.59 -8.96
N ALA A 17 3.32 28.69 -7.66
CA ALA A 17 4.26 29.67 -7.15
C ALA A 17 5.69 29.44 -7.66
N ASP A 18 6.12 28.18 -7.71
CA ASP A 18 7.43 27.80 -8.22
C ASP A 18 7.54 28.01 -9.73
N ALA A 19 6.54 27.59 -10.51
CA ALA A 19 6.49 27.82 -11.95
C ALA A 19 6.40 29.34 -12.31
N TRP A 20 5.64 30.12 -11.53
CA TRP A 20 5.60 31.57 -11.68
C TRP A 20 6.97 32.21 -11.46
N ALA A 21 7.66 31.83 -10.39
CA ALA A 21 9.00 32.35 -10.08
C ALA A 21 10.01 32.02 -11.18
N GLU A 22 9.94 30.82 -11.77
CA GLU A 22 10.77 30.40 -12.90
C GLU A 22 10.49 31.26 -14.14
N LEU A 23 9.22 31.42 -14.54
CA LEU A 23 8.83 32.23 -15.69
C LEU A 23 9.22 33.70 -15.54
N VAL A 24 9.15 34.26 -14.35
CA VAL A 24 9.61 35.64 -14.09
C VAL A 24 11.14 35.73 -14.22
N SER A 25 11.87 34.72 -13.75
CA SER A 25 13.34 34.71 -13.83
C SER A 25 13.88 34.56 -15.24
N THR A 26 13.19 33.80 -16.09
CA THR A 26 13.56 33.57 -17.50
C THR A 26 13.08 34.67 -18.45
N SER A 27 12.30 35.64 -17.98
CA SER A 27 11.69 36.72 -18.79
C SER A 27 10.80 36.21 -19.93
N GLU A 28 10.29 34.99 -19.85
CA GLU A 28 9.45 34.38 -20.90
C GLU A 28 8.01 34.90 -20.89
N LEU A 29 7.58 35.59 -19.83
CA LEU A 29 6.22 36.10 -19.66
C LEU A 29 5.75 37.02 -20.79
N GLY A 30 6.66 37.70 -21.48
CA GLY A 30 6.32 38.69 -22.53
C GLY A 30 5.96 38.07 -23.86
N CYS A 31 6.27 36.81 -24.13
CA CYS A 31 6.11 36.16 -25.43
C CYS A 31 4.94 35.15 -25.48
N GLN A 32 4.31 34.85 -24.34
CA GLN A 32 3.30 33.79 -24.23
C GLN A 32 1.87 34.37 -24.16
N SER A 33 0.89 33.59 -24.64
CA SER A 33 -0.51 33.95 -24.48
C SER A 33 -0.97 33.76 -23.02
N SER A 34 -1.98 34.53 -22.61
CA SER A 34 -2.57 34.38 -21.28
C SER A 34 -3.15 32.97 -21.04
N GLY A 35 -3.66 32.33 -22.09
CA GLY A 35 -4.16 30.96 -22.02
C GLY A 35 -3.05 29.96 -21.74
N TRP A 36 -1.95 30.03 -22.48
CA TRP A 36 -0.77 29.20 -22.23
C TRP A 36 -0.24 29.35 -20.81
N LEU A 37 -0.14 30.59 -20.32
CA LEU A 37 0.34 30.87 -18.98
C LEU A 37 -0.53 30.17 -17.91
N LEU A 38 -1.85 30.28 -18.05
CA LEU A 38 -2.77 29.65 -17.11
C LEU A 38 -2.68 28.13 -17.14
N GLU A 39 -2.63 27.52 -18.35
CA GLU A 39 -2.43 26.08 -18.50
C GLU A 39 -1.13 25.60 -17.85
N HIS A 40 -0.02 26.29 -18.13
CA HIS A 40 1.28 25.93 -17.56
C HIS A 40 1.30 25.98 -16.03
N LEU A 41 0.72 27.03 -15.43
CA LEU A 41 0.63 27.14 -13.98
C LEU A 41 -0.29 26.08 -13.37
N LEU A 42 -1.41 25.77 -13.99
CA LEU A 42 -2.30 24.69 -13.55
C LEU A 42 -1.64 23.32 -13.61
N GLU A 43 -0.92 23.02 -14.68
CA GLU A 43 -0.20 21.76 -14.83
C GLU A 43 0.91 21.59 -13.78
N ALA A 44 1.65 22.68 -13.51
CA ALA A 44 2.65 22.71 -12.44
C ALA A 44 2.04 22.42 -11.06
N GLU A 45 0.87 23.03 -10.75
CA GLU A 45 0.18 22.77 -9.48
C GLU A 45 -0.37 21.34 -9.39
N HIS A 46 -0.91 20.81 -10.48
CA HIS A 46 -1.37 19.42 -10.53
C HIS A 46 -0.23 18.44 -10.28
N THR A 47 0.91 18.66 -10.92
CA THR A 47 2.11 17.83 -10.76
C THR A 47 2.63 17.89 -9.33
N ASP A 48 2.76 19.08 -8.75
CA ASP A 48 3.24 19.25 -7.37
C ASP A 48 2.29 18.61 -6.35
N ARG A 49 0.98 18.79 -6.50
CA ARG A 49 -0.02 18.13 -5.64
C ARG A 49 0.06 16.61 -5.73
N HIS A 50 0.23 16.09 -6.94
CA HIS A 50 0.37 14.65 -7.17
C HIS A 50 1.62 14.10 -6.46
N LEU A 51 2.77 14.75 -6.64
CA LEU A 51 4.02 14.36 -5.99
C LEU A 51 3.95 14.45 -4.47
N ARG A 52 3.32 15.50 -3.92
CA ARG A 52 3.09 15.64 -2.46
C ARG A 52 2.19 14.52 -1.94
N SER A 53 1.14 14.18 -2.67
CA SER A 53 0.25 13.06 -2.32
C SER A 53 0.99 11.73 -2.28
N ILE A 54 1.81 11.44 -3.31
CA ILE A 54 2.64 10.23 -3.35
C ILE A 54 3.60 10.18 -2.16
N ARG A 55 4.34 11.25 -1.89
CA ARG A 55 5.26 11.31 -0.75
C ARG A 55 4.55 11.05 0.57
N TYR A 56 3.41 11.70 0.78
CA TYR A 56 2.60 11.48 1.98
C TYR A 56 2.14 10.02 2.11
N GLN A 57 1.65 9.41 1.03
CA GLN A 57 1.17 8.03 1.04
C GLN A 57 2.31 7.03 1.26
N LEU A 58 3.49 7.25 0.67
CA LEU A 58 4.67 6.42 0.92
C LEU A 58 5.10 6.45 2.39
N GLN A 59 5.11 7.62 3.02
CA GLN A 59 5.37 7.75 4.46
C GLN A 59 4.26 7.08 5.30
N ALA A 60 3.01 7.29 4.92
CA ALA A 60 1.87 6.70 5.62
C ALA A 60 1.83 5.17 5.50
N ALA A 61 2.33 4.60 4.43
CA ALA A 61 2.36 3.15 4.20
C ALA A 61 3.26 2.41 5.20
N ARG A 62 4.29 3.06 5.76
CA ARG A 62 5.24 2.50 6.74
C ARG A 62 5.97 1.26 6.23
N PHE A 63 6.46 1.32 5.01
CA PHE A 63 7.33 0.26 4.51
C PHE A 63 8.63 0.19 5.33
N PRO A 64 9.12 -1.02 5.68
CA PRO A 64 10.38 -1.16 6.44
C PRO A 64 11.59 -0.66 5.65
N VAL A 65 11.58 -0.88 4.34
CA VAL A 65 12.59 -0.40 3.38
C VAL A 65 11.85 -0.07 2.08
N HIS A 66 12.21 1.04 1.45
CA HIS A 66 11.70 1.34 0.10
C HIS A 66 12.27 0.33 -0.89
N ARG A 67 11.40 -0.33 -1.64
CA ARG A 67 11.74 -1.30 -2.69
C ARG A 67 10.84 -1.06 -3.90
N ASP A 68 11.42 -1.15 -5.09
CA ASP A 68 10.69 -1.09 -6.34
C ASP A 68 10.89 -2.36 -7.17
N LEU A 69 10.09 -2.52 -8.23
CA LEU A 69 10.22 -3.67 -9.13
C LEU A 69 11.45 -3.59 -10.01
N ALA A 70 11.97 -2.39 -10.27
CA ALA A 70 13.17 -2.21 -11.08
C ALA A 70 14.42 -2.74 -10.36
N GLY A 71 14.45 -2.65 -9.04
CA GLY A 71 15.54 -3.18 -8.21
C GLY A 71 15.44 -4.67 -7.88
N PHE A 72 14.43 -5.39 -8.42
CA PHE A 72 14.29 -6.82 -8.17
C PHE A 72 15.00 -7.65 -9.23
N ASP A 73 15.90 -8.54 -8.78
CA ASP A 73 16.63 -9.45 -9.67
C ASP A 73 15.79 -10.69 -9.98
N PHE A 74 15.16 -10.67 -11.16
CA PHE A 74 14.35 -11.78 -11.65
C PHE A 74 15.18 -12.97 -12.11
N GLU A 75 16.46 -12.78 -12.47
CA GLU A 75 17.31 -13.88 -12.94
C GLU A 75 17.74 -14.80 -11.80
N GLN A 76 17.92 -14.25 -10.61
CA GLN A 76 18.22 -15.01 -9.39
C GLN A 76 16.96 -15.58 -8.72
N SER A 77 15.76 -15.22 -9.20
CA SER A 77 14.49 -15.62 -8.62
C SER A 77 13.79 -16.68 -9.49
N LYS A 78 13.09 -17.59 -8.85
CA LYS A 78 12.19 -18.54 -9.54
C LYS A 78 10.83 -17.94 -9.89
N VAL A 79 10.62 -16.66 -9.58
CA VAL A 79 9.34 -15.98 -9.81
C VAL A 79 9.26 -15.51 -11.25
N GLU A 80 8.16 -15.82 -11.92
CA GLU A 80 7.90 -15.40 -13.28
C GLU A 80 7.66 -13.88 -13.34
N ARG A 81 8.47 -13.19 -14.16
CA ARG A 81 8.38 -11.72 -14.32
C ARG A 81 6.99 -11.27 -14.81
N ALA A 82 6.41 -12.02 -15.76
CA ALA A 82 5.10 -11.70 -16.33
C ALA A 82 4.01 -11.70 -15.26
N LEU A 83 4.01 -12.68 -14.35
CA LEU A 83 3.07 -12.75 -13.24
C LEU A 83 3.20 -11.53 -12.30
N ILE A 84 4.43 -11.13 -11.97
CA ILE A 84 4.64 -9.96 -11.11
C ILE A 84 4.22 -8.67 -11.81
N GLN A 85 4.43 -8.55 -13.11
CA GLN A 85 3.96 -7.39 -13.89
C GLN A 85 2.42 -7.34 -13.93
N GLU A 86 1.75 -8.48 -14.09
CA GLU A 86 0.30 -8.58 -13.97
C GLU A 86 -0.19 -8.17 -12.57
N LEU A 87 0.44 -8.68 -11.51
CA LEU A 87 0.11 -8.27 -10.15
C LEU A 87 0.36 -6.78 -9.89
N ALA A 88 1.30 -6.16 -10.59
CA ALA A 88 1.61 -4.74 -10.45
C ALA A 88 0.52 -3.81 -11.02
N THR A 89 -0.39 -4.30 -11.87
CA THR A 89 -1.60 -3.55 -12.29
C THR A 89 -2.58 -3.38 -11.14
N LEU A 90 -2.49 -4.21 -10.10
CA LEU A 90 -3.38 -4.24 -8.94
C LEU A 90 -4.86 -4.55 -9.26
N ASP A 91 -5.17 -5.10 -10.42
CA ASP A 91 -6.54 -5.47 -10.81
C ASP A 91 -7.15 -6.50 -9.86
N PHE A 92 -6.31 -7.35 -9.25
CA PHE A 92 -6.75 -8.29 -8.21
C PHE A 92 -7.42 -7.59 -7.01
N THR A 93 -7.10 -6.30 -6.75
CA THR A 93 -7.73 -5.54 -5.66
C THR A 93 -9.18 -5.18 -5.97
N ALA A 94 -9.50 -4.91 -7.25
CA ALA A 94 -10.87 -4.63 -7.71
C ALA A 94 -11.74 -5.89 -7.63
N GLN A 95 -11.15 -7.05 -7.90
CA GLN A 95 -11.81 -8.35 -7.83
C GLN A 95 -11.83 -8.94 -6.40
N ALA A 96 -11.33 -8.19 -5.42
CA ALA A 96 -11.22 -8.64 -4.03
C ALA A 96 -10.40 -9.93 -3.85
N HIS A 97 -9.43 -10.18 -4.71
CA HIS A 97 -8.51 -11.30 -4.57
C HIS A 97 -7.35 -10.95 -3.62
N ASN A 98 -6.77 -11.98 -3.01
CA ASN A 98 -5.60 -11.86 -2.18
C ASN A 98 -4.40 -12.50 -2.88
N VAL A 99 -3.23 -11.93 -2.68
CA VAL A 99 -1.96 -12.47 -3.16
C VAL A 99 -1.17 -13.00 -1.97
N VAL A 100 -0.65 -14.21 -2.09
CA VAL A 100 0.13 -14.88 -1.04
C VAL A 100 1.49 -15.28 -1.61
N PHE A 101 2.56 -14.77 -1.02
CA PHE A 101 3.92 -15.15 -1.37
C PHE A 101 4.42 -16.25 -0.43
N ILE A 102 4.78 -17.41 -0.98
CA ILE A 102 5.29 -18.57 -0.24
C ILE A 102 6.71 -18.88 -0.71
N GLY A 103 7.63 -19.11 0.22
CA GLY A 103 9.01 -19.45 -0.10
C GLY A 103 9.94 -19.34 1.10
N GLY A 104 11.17 -19.82 1.00
CA GLY A 104 12.20 -19.76 2.04
C GLY A 104 12.64 -18.35 2.42
N THR A 105 13.49 -18.22 3.40
CA THR A 105 14.15 -16.94 3.76
C THR A 105 15.03 -16.46 2.60
N GLY A 106 15.12 -15.14 2.41
CA GLY A 106 15.96 -14.57 1.37
C GLY A 106 15.44 -14.64 -0.07
N THR A 107 14.27 -15.27 -0.32
CA THR A 107 13.72 -15.42 -1.69
C THR A 107 13.05 -14.17 -2.27
N GLY A 108 13.18 -13.00 -1.64
CA GLY A 108 12.67 -11.74 -2.16
C GLY A 108 11.18 -11.45 -1.91
N LYS A 109 10.47 -12.25 -1.09
CA LYS A 109 9.03 -12.05 -0.81
C LYS A 109 8.69 -10.65 -0.28
N SER A 110 9.45 -10.14 0.71
CA SER A 110 9.25 -8.77 1.25
C SER A 110 9.55 -7.72 0.19
N HIS A 111 10.56 -7.96 -0.64
CA HIS A 111 10.89 -7.06 -1.72
C HIS A 111 9.69 -6.94 -2.67
N LEU A 112 9.17 -8.08 -3.17
CA LEU A 112 8.04 -8.09 -4.09
C LEU A 112 6.78 -7.50 -3.45
N ALA A 113 6.43 -7.89 -2.22
CA ALA A 113 5.26 -7.33 -1.54
C ALA A 113 5.37 -5.81 -1.36
N THR A 114 6.54 -5.31 -0.96
CA THR A 114 6.80 -3.87 -0.82
C THR A 114 6.76 -3.17 -2.18
N ALA A 115 7.39 -3.77 -3.21
CA ALA A 115 7.44 -3.20 -4.55
C ALA A 115 6.04 -3.08 -5.19
N LEU A 116 5.16 -4.08 -4.99
CA LEU A 116 3.75 -3.99 -5.39
C LEU A 116 3.02 -2.86 -4.64
N GLY A 117 3.29 -2.70 -3.34
CA GLY A 117 2.74 -1.61 -2.54
C GLY A 117 3.21 -0.24 -3.02
N VAL A 118 4.51 -0.09 -3.32
CA VAL A 118 5.08 1.15 -3.88
C VAL A 118 4.48 1.46 -5.25
N SER A 119 4.40 0.47 -6.15
CA SER A 119 3.72 0.60 -7.45
C SER A 119 2.26 1.05 -7.29
N GLY A 120 1.56 0.47 -6.32
CA GLY A 120 0.18 0.84 -5.99
C GLY A 120 0.01 2.31 -5.62
N ILE A 121 0.96 2.86 -4.88
CA ILE A 121 0.93 4.28 -4.51
C ILE A 121 1.33 5.16 -5.70
N THR A 122 2.45 4.84 -6.35
CA THR A 122 3.07 5.74 -7.34
C THR A 122 2.35 5.73 -8.68
N GLN A 123 1.86 4.58 -9.14
CA GLN A 123 1.24 4.44 -10.45
C GLN A 123 -0.29 4.46 -10.40
N HIS A 124 -0.88 3.95 -9.31
CA HIS A 124 -2.33 3.75 -9.21
C HIS A 124 -2.99 4.62 -8.14
N GLY A 125 -2.23 5.47 -7.40
CA GLY A 125 -2.77 6.35 -6.36
C GLY A 125 -3.50 5.60 -5.23
N LYS A 126 -3.21 4.31 -5.02
CA LYS A 126 -3.85 3.47 -4.00
C LYS A 126 -3.33 3.80 -2.61
N ARG A 127 -4.20 3.69 -1.63
CA ARG A 127 -3.83 3.81 -0.20
C ARG A 127 -3.35 2.47 0.29
N VAL A 128 -2.06 2.38 0.58
CA VAL A 128 -1.40 1.14 0.99
C VAL A 128 -0.96 1.24 2.45
N ARG A 129 -1.01 0.14 3.18
CA ARG A 129 -0.47 0.03 4.53
C ARG A 129 0.28 -1.27 4.69
N PHE A 130 1.48 -1.18 5.27
CA PHE A 130 2.33 -2.31 5.61
C PHE A 130 2.30 -2.54 7.12
N TYR A 131 2.21 -3.79 7.54
CA TYR A 131 2.35 -4.22 8.92
C TYR A 131 3.21 -5.49 8.99
N SER A 132 4.10 -5.55 9.98
CA SER A 132 4.49 -6.83 10.54
C SER A 132 3.28 -7.41 11.25
N THR A 133 3.07 -8.72 11.17
CA THR A 133 1.93 -9.38 11.84
C THR A 133 2.01 -9.19 13.36
N VAL A 134 3.21 -9.25 13.93
CA VAL A 134 3.43 -9.02 15.36
C VAL A 134 3.02 -7.60 15.78
N ASP A 135 3.45 -6.60 15.01
CA ASP A 135 3.08 -5.20 15.29
C ASP A 135 1.58 -4.98 15.19
N LEU A 136 0.93 -5.59 14.21
CA LEU A 136 -0.52 -5.48 14.06
C LEU A 136 -1.25 -6.07 15.26
N VAL A 137 -0.84 -7.25 15.72
CA VAL A 137 -1.44 -7.91 16.91
C VAL A 137 -1.23 -7.04 18.15
N ASN A 138 -0.01 -6.58 18.40
CA ASN A 138 0.29 -5.71 19.55
C ASN A 138 -0.55 -4.43 19.54
N LEU A 139 -0.73 -3.80 18.39
CA LEU A 139 -1.58 -2.61 18.24
C LEU A 139 -3.05 -2.91 18.57
N LEU A 140 -3.54 -4.07 18.16
CA LEU A 140 -4.91 -4.50 18.43
C LEU A 140 -5.14 -4.81 19.93
N GLU A 141 -4.18 -5.46 20.57
CA GLU A 141 -4.22 -5.73 22.01
C GLU A 141 -4.19 -4.43 22.82
N GLN A 142 -3.33 -3.49 22.46
CA GLN A 142 -3.28 -2.16 23.08
C GLN A 142 -4.60 -1.41 22.93
N GLU A 143 -5.22 -1.49 21.75
CA GLU A 143 -6.51 -0.86 21.50
C GLU A 143 -7.63 -1.49 22.32
N LYS A 144 -7.62 -2.83 22.46
CA LYS A 144 -8.54 -3.59 23.33
C LYS A 144 -8.37 -3.17 24.79
N ALA A 145 -7.13 -3.15 25.29
CA ALA A 145 -6.80 -2.74 26.66
C ALA A 145 -7.22 -1.28 26.96
N ALA A 146 -7.12 -0.39 25.97
CA ALA A 146 -7.52 1.01 26.12
C ALA A 146 -9.04 1.24 25.98
N GLY A 147 -9.86 0.20 25.81
CA GLY A 147 -11.32 0.31 25.60
C GLY A 147 -11.72 0.98 24.28
N LYS A 148 -10.81 1.09 23.30
CA LYS A 148 -11.02 1.75 22.00
C LYS A 148 -11.10 0.75 20.86
N ALA A 149 -11.55 -0.48 21.14
CA ALA A 149 -11.60 -1.56 20.17
C ALA A 149 -12.34 -1.16 18.87
N GLY A 150 -11.71 -1.44 17.73
CA GLY A 150 -12.28 -1.20 16.41
C GLY A 150 -11.72 0.01 15.66
N LYS A 151 -11.01 0.94 16.30
CA LYS A 151 -10.46 2.13 15.62
C LYS A 151 -9.44 1.76 14.54
N LEU A 152 -8.53 0.84 14.85
CA LEU A 152 -7.55 0.32 13.90
C LEU A 152 -8.24 -0.41 12.74
N ALA A 153 -9.23 -1.26 13.05
CA ALA A 153 -10.02 -1.94 12.03
C ALA A 153 -10.70 -0.96 11.06
N PHE A 154 -11.32 0.10 11.58
CA PHE A 154 -11.90 1.16 10.75
C PHE A 154 -10.84 1.89 9.90
N SER A 155 -9.63 2.08 10.41
CA SER A 155 -8.55 2.67 9.63
C SER A 155 -8.12 1.78 8.47
N LEU A 156 -8.05 0.46 8.70
CA LEU A 156 -7.69 -0.53 7.68
C LEU A 156 -8.76 -0.65 6.58
N LEU A 157 -10.04 -0.47 6.92
CA LEU A 157 -11.12 -0.45 5.93
C LEU A 157 -11.01 0.70 4.91
N ARG A 158 -10.25 1.74 5.23
CA ARG A 158 -9.98 2.86 4.32
C ARG A 158 -8.80 2.61 3.38
N MET A 159 -8.03 1.55 3.61
CA MET A 159 -6.91 1.16 2.75
C MET A 159 -7.43 0.37 1.55
N ASP A 160 -6.82 0.59 0.41
CA ASP A 160 -7.12 -0.16 -0.81
C ASP A 160 -6.30 -1.47 -0.82
N LEU A 161 -5.13 -1.45 -0.20
CA LEU A 161 -4.22 -2.59 -0.07
C LEU A 161 -3.60 -2.64 1.33
N VAL A 162 -3.61 -3.81 1.95
CA VAL A 162 -2.91 -4.07 3.21
C VAL A 162 -1.89 -5.19 2.99
N ILE A 163 -0.65 -4.93 3.35
CA ILE A 163 0.45 -5.90 3.27
C ILE A 163 0.74 -6.40 4.68
N LEU A 164 0.67 -7.71 4.86
CA LEU A 164 1.03 -8.39 6.10
C LEU A 164 2.29 -9.21 5.90
N ASP A 165 3.29 -8.94 6.70
CA ASP A 165 4.55 -9.64 6.68
C ASP A 165 4.67 -10.58 7.90
N GLU A 166 5.34 -11.73 7.70
CA GLU A 166 5.66 -12.70 8.75
C GLU A 166 4.45 -13.30 9.47
N LEU A 167 3.48 -13.82 8.73
CA LEU A 167 2.26 -14.45 9.28
C LEU A 167 2.50 -15.66 10.20
N GLY A 168 3.72 -16.17 10.29
CA GLY A 168 4.07 -17.34 11.10
C GLY A 168 4.61 -17.05 12.52
N TYR A 169 4.79 -15.80 12.91
CA TYR A 169 5.40 -15.43 14.18
C TYR A 169 4.37 -14.81 15.15
N LEU A 170 3.48 -15.62 15.69
CA LEU A 170 2.66 -15.19 16.82
C LEU A 170 3.23 -15.81 18.10
N PRO A 171 3.78 -15.04 19.05
CA PRO A 171 4.24 -15.58 20.33
C PRO A 171 3.04 -16.09 21.13
N GLY A 172 3.05 -17.36 21.47
CA GLY A 172 2.09 -17.96 22.42
C GLY A 172 1.00 -18.85 21.84
N GLN A 173 0.89 -19.06 20.53
CA GLN A 173 -0.06 -20.03 19.96
C GLN A 173 0.60 -21.01 19.00
N SER A 174 0.66 -22.27 19.40
CA SER A 174 1.22 -23.39 18.63
C SER A 174 0.33 -23.87 17.48
N HIS A 175 -0.85 -23.31 17.26
CA HIS A 175 -1.79 -23.76 16.23
C HIS A 175 -2.58 -22.60 15.63
N LEU A 176 -2.15 -22.08 14.50
CA LEU A 176 -3.01 -21.26 13.66
C LEU A 176 -3.77 -22.18 12.70
N HIS A 177 -4.96 -22.62 13.09
CA HIS A 177 -5.89 -23.29 12.17
C HIS A 177 -6.54 -22.22 11.29
N VAL A 178 -6.16 -22.18 10.03
CA VAL A 178 -6.96 -21.48 9.01
C VAL A 178 -8.24 -22.30 8.82
N ILE A 179 -9.32 -21.89 9.48
CA ILE A 179 -10.63 -22.52 9.30
C ILE A 179 -11.19 -22.03 7.97
N THR A 180 -11.22 -22.92 6.99
CA THR A 180 -12.03 -22.75 5.80
C THR A 180 -13.48 -23.00 6.17
N PRO A 181 -14.44 -22.10 5.86
CA PRO A 181 -15.84 -22.44 6.02
C PRO A 181 -16.20 -23.54 5.02
N SER A 182 -16.65 -24.68 5.53
CA SER A 182 -17.23 -25.75 4.74
C SER A 182 -18.56 -25.29 4.15
N SER A 183 -18.78 -25.73 2.94
CA SER A 183 -20.03 -25.79 2.15
C SER A 183 -20.39 -24.58 1.29
N SER A 184 -20.47 -24.91 0.01
CA SER A 184 -21.33 -24.36 -1.02
C SER A 184 -21.02 -22.97 -1.58
N ALA A 185 -19.93 -22.85 -2.32
CA ALA A 185 -19.90 -22.03 -3.56
C ALA A 185 -18.73 -22.49 -4.43
N ARG A 186 -19.05 -22.91 -5.62
CA ARG A 186 -18.10 -23.31 -6.67
C ARG A 186 -17.24 -22.13 -7.08
N ASN A 187 -15.95 -22.40 -7.27
CA ASN A 187 -14.90 -21.54 -7.83
C ASN A 187 -14.32 -20.43 -6.92
N SER A 188 -13.51 -20.87 -5.97
CA SER A 188 -12.36 -20.11 -5.49
C SER A 188 -11.35 -21.12 -4.99
N SER A 189 -10.29 -21.35 -5.74
CA SER A 189 -9.14 -22.15 -5.32
C SER A 189 -8.44 -21.45 -4.16
N ILE A 190 -8.97 -21.63 -2.97
CA ILE A 190 -8.25 -21.37 -1.73
C ILE A 190 -7.39 -22.59 -1.53
N VAL A 191 -6.10 -22.49 -1.78
CA VAL A 191 -5.13 -23.49 -1.35
C VAL A 191 -5.08 -23.41 0.18
N ALA A 192 -5.93 -24.21 0.83
CA ALA A 192 -5.80 -24.53 2.24
C ALA A 192 -4.65 -25.54 2.35
N ALA A 193 -3.42 -25.05 2.49
CA ALA A 193 -2.31 -25.90 2.85
C ALA A 193 -2.34 -26.10 4.37
N SER A 194 -2.69 -27.29 4.81
CA SER A 194 -2.29 -27.80 6.13
C SER A 194 -0.77 -27.87 6.16
N MET A 195 -0.10 -26.85 6.64
CA MET A 195 1.35 -26.73 6.62
C MET A 195 1.91 -27.14 7.97
N ARG A 196 2.81 -28.15 7.97
CA ARG A 196 3.66 -28.48 9.11
C ARG A 196 4.54 -27.28 9.49
N LEU A 197 4.90 -27.18 10.77
CA LEU A 197 5.56 -26.06 11.44
C LEU A 197 6.75 -25.44 10.70
N ASP A 198 7.48 -26.22 9.90
CA ASP A 198 8.70 -25.76 9.20
C ASP A 198 8.42 -24.89 7.95
N LEU A 199 7.18 -24.85 7.48
CA LEU A 199 6.78 -24.08 6.29
C LEU A 199 6.15 -22.71 6.64
N MET A 200 5.80 -22.48 7.91
CA MET A 200 5.14 -21.24 8.39
C MET A 200 6.04 -20.01 8.41
N LEU A 201 7.35 -20.19 8.33
CA LEU A 201 8.33 -19.09 8.40
C LEU A 201 8.35 -18.15 7.18
N ALA A 202 7.50 -18.36 6.20
CA ALA A 202 7.69 -17.74 4.90
C ALA A 202 6.43 -17.16 4.22
N LEU A 203 5.30 -17.07 4.92
CA LEU A 203 4.04 -16.60 4.31
C LEU A 203 3.90 -15.06 4.44
N ARG A 204 3.70 -14.38 3.31
CA ARG A 204 3.39 -12.94 3.23
C ARG A 204 2.14 -12.74 2.40
N VAL A 205 1.23 -11.92 2.88
CA VAL A 205 -0.09 -11.75 2.24
C VAL A 205 -0.30 -10.29 1.88
N VAL A 206 -0.71 -10.09 0.64
CA VAL A 206 -1.20 -8.80 0.15
C VAL A 206 -2.72 -8.91 0.06
N LEU A 207 -3.44 -8.14 0.89
CA LEU A 207 -4.88 -8.25 1.05
C LEU A 207 -5.63 -7.10 0.37
N SER A 208 -6.66 -7.44 -0.37
CA SER A 208 -7.63 -6.47 -0.87
C SER A 208 -8.63 -6.06 0.21
N ARG A 209 -9.19 -4.85 0.08
CA ARG A 209 -10.10 -4.21 1.05
C ARG A 209 -11.28 -5.10 1.48
N SER A 210 -11.93 -5.79 0.54
CA SER A 210 -13.14 -6.56 0.81
C SER A 210 -12.88 -7.86 1.57
N ARG A 211 -11.74 -8.51 1.36
CA ARG A 211 -11.39 -9.76 2.06
C ARG A 211 -10.68 -9.53 3.39
N PHE A 212 -10.08 -8.36 3.58
CA PHE A 212 -9.59 -7.97 4.90
C PHE A 212 -10.72 -7.96 5.93
N ILE A 213 -11.92 -7.51 5.58
CA ILE A 213 -13.09 -7.51 6.45
C ILE A 213 -13.45 -8.91 6.94
N THR A 214 -13.41 -9.90 6.05
CA THR A 214 -13.74 -11.29 6.39
C THR A 214 -12.68 -11.89 7.30
N MET A 215 -11.41 -11.71 7.00
CA MET A 215 -10.30 -12.15 7.83
C MET A 215 -10.34 -11.47 9.21
N TRP A 216 -10.60 -10.15 9.24
CA TRP A 216 -10.72 -9.39 10.48
C TRP A 216 -11.85 -9.89 11.39
N ARG A 217 -13.04 -10.16 10.84
CA ARG A 217 -14.16 -10.72 11.61
C ARG A 217 -13.81 -12.07 12.23
N THR A 218 -13.01 -12.88 11.55
CA THR A 218 -12.55 -14.18 12.06
C THR A 218 -11.49 -14.01 13.15
N MET A 219 -10.51 -13.14 12.93
CA MET A 219 -9.49 -12.79 13.95
C MET A 219 -10.11 -12.14 15.20
N ALA A 220 -11.03 -11.21 15.02
CA ALA A 220 -11.72 -10.55 16.15
C ALA A 220 -12.53 -11.54 17.00
N LYS A 221 -13.13 -12.57 16.38
CA LYS A 221 -13.81 -13.66 17.11
C LYS A 221 -12.84 -14.55 17.89
N LEU A 222 -11.65 -14.84 17.33
CA LEU A 222 -10.60 -15.62 17.98
C LEU A 222 -9.95 -14.87 19.16
N LEU A 223 -9.83 -13.54 19.07
CA LEU A 223 -9.31 -12.69 20.15
C LEU A 223 -10.35 -12.38 21.24
N ALA A 224 -11.64 -12.64 20.98
CA ALA A 224 -12.73 -12.43 21.93
C ALA A 224 -13.11 -13.71 22.70
N ALA A 225 -12.58 -14.86 22.31
CA ALA A 225 -12.68 -16.15 22.99
C ALA A 225 -11.45 -16.40 23.88
#